data_96c35690c7dfa3db801744c0856507e3
#
_entry.id   96c35690c7dfa3db801744c0856507e3
#
_cell.length_a   1.000
_cell.length_b   1.000
_cell.length_c   1.000
_cell.angle_alpha   90.00
_cell.angle_beta   90.00
_cell.angle_gamma   90.00
#
_symmetry.space_group_name_H-M   'P 1'
#
loop_
_entity.id
_entity.type
_entity.pdbx_description
1 polymer ?
#
loop_
_entity_poly.entity_id
_entity_poly.type
_entity_poly.pdbx_seq_one_letter_code
_entity_poly.pdbx_strand_id
1 'polypeptide(L)'
;MEFWDIYDINKRPTGRTMKRNDWCLKDGEYHLTVLGVVARPDGTFLITKRVMTKAWAPGWWEVSGGAVQAGEDSKVAVVREIREETGLDVSGCPDGYRFTYRRDNPDEGDNYFVDVYRFELDFKESDLKLQKEETMGYRLATLDEIKELDKQGIFLHYSSIKKVFE
;
A
#
# COMPACT_ATOMS: atom_id res chain seq x y z
N MET A 1 14.68 -9.05 -11.57
CA MET A 1 14.62 -9.37 -10.14
C MET A 1 14.50 -8.09 -9.33
N GLU A 2 13.60 -8.06 -8.37
CA GLU A 2 13.34 -6.87 -7.58
C GLU A 2 14.23 -6.83 -6.34
N PHE A 3 14.82 -5.67 -6.07
CA PHE A 3 15.61 -5.42 -4.85
C PHE A 3 14.98 -4.30 -4.05
N TRP A 4 15.18 -4.34 -2.74
CA TRP A 4 14.74 -3.32 -1.82
C TRP A 4 15.94 -2.70 -1.13
N ASP A 5 15.90 -1.40 -0.86
CA ASP A 5 16.88 -0.76 0.00
C ASP A 5 16.62 -1.16 1.46
N ILE A 6 17.70 -1.32 2.22
CA ILE A 6 17.63 -1.53 3.66
C ILE A 6 17.78 -0.17 4.34
N TYR A 7 16.84 0.14 5.23
CA TYR A 7 16.78 1.38 5.99
C TYR A 7 17.16 1.16 7.45
N ASP A 8 17.68 2.19 8.12
CA ASP A 8 17.94 2.15 9.56
C ASP A 8 16.68 2.53 10.35
N ILE A 9 16.81 2.56 11.69
CA ILE A 9 15.70 2.91 12.60
C ILE A 9 15.16 4.34 12.38
N ASN A 10 15.94 5.21 11.80
CA ASN A 10 15.56 6.59 11.49
C ASN A 10 15.02 6.73 10.06
N LYS A 11 14.72 5.62 9.41
CA LYS A 11 14.19 5.56 8.05
C LYS A 11 15.14 6.18 7.02
N ARG A 12 16.43 5.98 7.22
CA ARG A 12 17.46 6.42 6.29
C ARG A 12 18.06 5.21 5.57
N PRO A 13 18.26 5.29 4.24
CA PRO A 13 18.90 4.20 3.51
C PRO A 13 20.30 3.93 4.07
N THR A 14 20.62 2.65 4.26
CA THR A 14 21.93 2.20 4.76
C THR A 14 22.97 2.09 3.65
N GLY A 15 22.56 2.14 2.38
CA GLY A 15 23.42 1.85 1.25
C GLY A 15 23.46 0.36 0.89
N ARG A 16 22.82 -0.49 1.70
CA ARG A 16 22.71 -1.93 1.44
C ARG A 16 21.33 -2.27 0.87
N THR A 17 21.27 -3.32 0.07
CA THR A 17 20.04 -3.81 -0.53
C THR A 17 19.80 -5.26 -0.16
N MET A 18 18.56 -5.71 -0.38
CA MET A 18 18.16 -7.10 -0.22
C MET A 18 17.30 -7.52 -1.40
N LYS A 19 17.25 -8.80 -1.68
CA LYS A 19 16.30 -9.34 -2.67
C LYS A 19 14.91 -9.30 -2.07
N ARG A 20 13.91 -9.07 -2.92
CA ARG A 20 12.52 -9.15 -2.51
C ARG A 20 12.23 -10.48 -1.83
N ASN A 21 11.56 -10.43 -0.68
CA ASN A 21 11.15 -11.60 0.11
C ASN A 21 12.30 -12.46 0.64
N ASP A 22 13.48 -11.88 0.83
CA ASP A 22 14.63 -12.60 1.39
C ASP A 22 14.51 -12.81 2.91
N TRP A 23 13.66 -12.04 3.56
CA TRP A 23 13.35 -12.13 5.01
C TRP A 23 14.61 -12.17 5.88
N CYS A 24 15.57 -11.31 5.59
CA CYS A 24 16.89 -11.29 6.19
C CYS A 24 17.10 -10.13 7.19
N LEU A 25 16.10 -9.32 7.44
CA LEU A 25 16.23 -8.11 8.24
C LEU A 25 16.39 -8.43 9.73
N LYS A 26 17.39 -7.82 10.34
CA LYS A 26 17.70 -7.95 11.77
C LYS A 26 17.13 -6.75 12.53
N ASP A 27 17.27 -6.76 13.84
CA ASP A 27 16.91 -5.62 14.69
C ASP A 27 17.57 -4.35 14.14
N GLY A 28 16.76 -3.29 14.00
CA GLY A 28 17.24 -2.01 13.51
C GLY A 28 17.39 -1.91 12.00
N GLU A 29 17.04 -2.96 11.26
CA GLU A 29 17.05 -2.98 9.79
C GLU A 29 15.62 -3.11 9.27
N TYR A 30 15.27 -2.31 8.27
CA TYR A 30 13.89 -2.19 7.77
C TYR A 30 13.87 -2.13 6.25
N HIS A 31 12.77 -2.61 5.64
CA HIS A 31 12.45 -2.20 4.28
C HIS A 31 11.30 -1.18 4.31
N LEU A 32 10.95 -0.63 3.16
CA LEU A 32 9.91 0.41 3.06
C LEU A 32 8.77 -0.06 2.17
N THR A 33 7.56 0.12 2.64
CA THR A 33 6.31 -0.17 1.92
C THR A 33 5.50 1.12 1.81
N VAL A 34 4.67 1.23 0.80
CA VAL A 34 3.74 2.33 0.63
C VAL A 34 2.31 1.81 0.55
N LEU A 35 1.38 2.60 1.06
CA LEU A 35 -0.05 2.41 0.85
C LEU A 35 -0.63 3.72 0.32
N GLY A 36 -1.47 3.63 -0.72
CA GLY A 36 -2.06 4.80 -1.35
C GLY A 36 -3.58 4.69 -1.45
N VAL A 37 -4.27 5.63 -0.81
CA VAL A 37 -5.72 5.74 -0.86
C VAL A 37 -6.08 6.73 -1.96
N VAL A 38 -6.99 6.34 -2.85
CA VAL A 38 -7.56 7.24 -3.85
C VAL A 38 -8.99 7.57 -3.41
N ALA A 39 -9.21 8.85 -3.07
CA ALA A 39 -10.50 9.36 -2.61
C ALA A 39 -11.18 10.13 -3.72
N ARG A 40 -12.49 9.95 -3.86
CA ARG A 40 -13.31 10.69 -4.82
C ARG A 40 -14.02 11.85 -4.13
N PRO A 41 -14.43 12.88 -4.91
CA PRO A 41 -15.17 14.03 -4.35
C PRO A 41 -16.47 13.65 -3.64
N ASP A 42 -17.09 12.52 -3.98
CA ASP A 42 -18.34 12.05 -3.39
C ASP A 42 -18.17 11.37 -2.02
N GLY A 43 -16.94 11.33 -1.49
CA GLY A 43 -16.66 10.72 -0.20
C GLY A 43 -16.42 9.22 -0.25
N THR A 44 -16.29 8.63 -1.43
CA THR A 44 -15.95 7.23 -1.58
C THR A 44 -14.44 7.04 -1.80
N PHE A 45 -13.97 5.83 -1.47
CA PHE A 45 -12.56 5.44 -1.59
C PHE A 45 -12.46 4.21 -2.46
N LEU A 46 -11.45 4.18 -3.32
CA LEU A 46 -11.20 3.01 -4.16
C LEU A 46 -10.52 1.93 -3.32
N ILE A 47 -11.17 0.78 -3.23
CA ILE A 47 -10.61 -0.42 -2.61
C ILE A 47 -10.65 -1.56 -3.60
N THR A 48 -9.70 -2.49 -3.48
CA THR A 48 -9.59 -3.64 -4.37
C THR A 48 -9.61 -4.94 -3.58
N LYS A 49 -10.05 -6.01 -4.23
CA LYS A 49 -10.14 -7.33 -3.61
C LYS A 49 -9.01 -8.22 -4.12
N ARG A 50 -8.25 -8.79 -3.19
CA ARG A 50 -7.12 -9.69 -3.51
C ARG A 50 -7.63 -10.96 -4.16
N VAL A 51 -6.93 -11.43 -5.19
CA VAL A 51 -7.30 -12.69 -5.85
C VAL A 51 -7.19 -13.87 -4.88
N MET A 52 -7.99 -14.90 -5.12
CA MET A 52 -8.06 -16.09 -4.23
C MET A 52 -6.79 -16.94 -4.27
N THR A 53 -5.94 -16.75 -5.28
CA THR A 53 -4.67 -17.48 -5.41
C THR A 53 -3.53 -16.89 -4.58
N LYS A 54 -3.76 -15.76 -3.91
CA LYS A 54 -2.74 -15.18 -3.02
C LYS A 54 -2.48 -16.10 -1.84
N ALA A 55 -1.21 -16.28 -1.48
CA ALA A 55 -0.81 -17.08 -0.33
C ALA A 55 -1.22 -16.45 0.99
N TRP A 56 -1.26 -15.11 1.03
CA TRP A 56 -1.62 -14.34 2.23
C TRP A 56 -2.88 -13.53 1.96
N ALA A 57 -3.84 -13.60 2.87
CA ALA A 57 -5.10 -12.84 2.86
C ALA A 57 -5.87 -12.94 1.52
N PRO A 58 -6.10 -14.15 0.96
CA PRO A 58 -6.87 -14.26 -0.28
C PRO A 58 -8.30 -13.76 -0.08
N GLY A 59 -8.80 -12.97 -1.04
CA GLY A 59 -10.17 -12.47 -1.00
C GLY A 59 -10.41 -11.30 -0.06
N TRP A 60 -9.38 -10.81 0.63
CA TRP A 60 -9.50 -9.62 1.49
C TRP A 60 -9.50 -8.34 0.65
N TRP A 61 -10.07 -7.30 1.23
CA TRP A 61 -10.09 -5.98 0.63
C TRP A 61 -8.91 -5.13 1.14
N GLU A 62 -8.42 -4.24 0.30
CA GLU A 62 -7.25 -3.41 0.62
C GLU A 62 -7.23 -2.12 -0.20
N VAL A 63 -6.40 -1.18 0.23
CA VAL A 63 -5.98 -0.05 -0.62
C VAL A 63 -4.74 -0.46 -1.41
N SER A 64 -4.42 0.29 -2.46
CA SER A 64 -3.24 0.00 -3.29
C SER A 64 -1.95 0.17 -2.51
N GLY A 65 -0.96 -0.67 -2.77
CA GLY A 65 0.33 -0.55 -2.13
C GLY A 65 1.30 -1.63 -2.54
N GLY A 66 2.51 -1.52 -2.03
CA GLY A 66 3.57 -2.48 -2.28
C GLY A 66 4.90 -1.97 -1.77
N ALA A 67 5.94 -2.77 -1.98
CA ALA A 67 7.28 -2.44 -1.53
C ALA A 67 7.93 -1.38 -2.41
N VAL A 68 8.68 -0.48 -1.78
CA VAL A 68 9.52 0.50 -2.47
C VAL A 68 10.74 -0.24 -3.00
N GLN A 69 10.99 -0.11 -4.29
CA GLN A 69 12.15 -0.75 -4.92
C GLN A 69 13.42 0.03 -4.65
N ALA A 70 14.56 -0.66 -4.70
CA ALA A 70 15.86 -0.02 -4.52
C ALA A 70 16.01 1.14 -5.51
N GLY A 71 16.43 2.30 -5.00
CA GLY A 71 16.60 3.51 -5.79
C GLY A 71 15.34 4.34 -5.99
N GLU A 72 14.14 3.82 -5.63
CA GLU A 72 12.93 4.62 -5.64
C GLU A 72 12.77 5.38 -4.33
N ASP A 73 12.14 6.55 -4.38
CA ASP A 73 11.60 7.14 -3.16
C ASP A 73 10.14 6.69 -2.98
N SER A 74 9.60 6.99 -1.82
CA SER A 74 8.26 6.58 -1.42
C SER A 74 7.18 7.13 -2.37
N LYS A 75 7.29 8.39 -2.80
CA LYS A 75 6.31 9.02 -3.69
C LYS A 75 6.30 8.35 -5.07
N VAL A 76 7.46 8.09 -5.63
CA VAL A 76 7.58 7.39 -6.91
C VAL A 76 6.93 6.00 -6.81
N ALA A 77 7.21 5.30 -5.70
CA ALA A 77 6.68 3.95 -5.49
C ALA A 77 5.16 3.93 -5.39
N VAL A 78 4.55 4.83 -4.62
CA VAL A 78 3.08 4.84 -4.46
C VAL A 78 2.38 5.19 -5.76
N VAL A 79 2.93 6.13 -6.54
CA VAL A 79 2.37 6.47 -7.86
C VAL A 79 2.45 5.27 -8.80
N ARG A 80 3.57 4.55 -8.80
CA ARG A 80 3.76 3.35 -9.61
C ARG A 80 2.79 2.24 -9.21
N GLU A 81 2.66 1.96 -7.92
CA GLU A 81 1.78 0.89 -7.42
C GLU A 81 0.32 1.17 -7.76
N ILE A 82 -0.16 2.39 -7.57
CA ILE A 82 -1.54 2.77 -7.92
C ILE A 82 -1.77 2.57 -9.42
N ARG A 83 -0.83 2.99 -10.25
CA ARG A 83 -0.95 2.83 -11.71
C ARG A 83 -0.96 1.36 -12.11
N GLU A 84 -0.05 0.56 -11.57
CA GLU A 84 0.02 -0.88 -11.89
C GLU A 84 -1.24 -1.62 -11.47
N GLU A 85 -1.74 -1.37 -10.27
CA GLU A 85 -2.88 -2.11 -9.73
C GLU A 85 -4.23 -1.63 -10.25
N THR A 86 -4.39 -0.34 -10.52
CA THR A 86 -5.70 0.26 -10.84
C THR A 86 -5.78 0.97 -12.19
N GLY A 87 -4.64 1.26 -12.80
CA GLY A 87 -4.57 2.05 -14.04
C GLY A 87 -4.67 3.56 -13.83
N LEU A 88 -4.90 4.02 -12.60
CA LEU A 88 -5.03 5.46 -12.33
C LEU A 88 -3.67 6.13 -12.21
N ASP A 89 -3.59 7.36 -12.71
CA ASP A 89 -2.40 8.20 -12.59
C ASP A 89 -2.65 9.33 -11.59
N VAL A 90 -2.00 9.23 -10.43
CA VAL A 90 -2.09 10.25 -9.38
C VAL A 90 -0.87 11.18 -9.35
N SER A 91 0.02 11.09 -10.34
CA SER A 91 1.25 11.91 -10.37
C SER A 91 0.96 13.40 -10.44
N GLY A 92 -0.16 13.80 -11.02
CA GLY A 92 -0.59 15.21 -11.11
C GLY A 92 -1.33 15.72 -9.89
N CYS A 93 -1.62 14.87 -8.91
CA CYS A 93 -2.30 15.29 -7.68
C CYS A 93 -1.31 15.99 -6.73
N PRO A 94 -1.81 16.87 -5.84
CA PRO A 94 -0.96 17.40 -4.77
C PRO A 94 -0.31 16.29 -3.95
N ASP A 95 0.79 16.60 -3.27
CA ASP A 95 1.48 15.64 -2.42
C ASP A 95 0.50 15.07 -1.40
N GLY A 96 0.33 13.74 -1.44
CA GLY A 96 -0.66 13.03 -0.66
C GLY A 96 -0.12 12.40 0.61
N TYR A 97 1.14 12.63 0.97
CA TYR A 97 1.71 12.02 2.17
C TYR A 97 0.91 12.41 3.42
N ARG A 98 0.59 11.41 4.23
CA ARG A 98 -0.18 11.61 5.46
C ARG A 98 0.63 11.27 6.71
N PHE A 99 1.14 10.04 6.80
CA PHE A 99 1.91 9.60 7.97
C PHE A 99 2.68 8.32 7.65
N THR A 100 3.57 7.94 8.57
CA THR A 100 4.36 6.72 8.52
C THR A 100 4.10 5.91 9.78
N TYR A 101 4.02 4.59 9.66
CA TYR A 101 4.07 3.71 10.82
C TYR A 101 5.13 2.63 10.60
N ARG A 102 5.48 1.95 11.70
CA ARG A 102 6.56 0.96 11.72
C ARG A 102 6.07 -0.35 12.28
N ARG A 103 6.56 -1.45 11.74
CA ARG A 103 6.34 -2.79 12.27
C ARG A 103 7.68 -3.47 12.50
N ASP A 104 7.85 -4.03 13.69
CA ASP A 104 9.04 -4.75 14.08
C ASP A 104 8.71 -6.23 14.22
N ASN A 105 9.20 -7.05 13.28
CA ASN A 105 9.03 -8.50 13.27
C ASN A 105 10.41 -9.15 13.04
N PRO A 106 11.37 -8.95 13.97
CA PRO A 106 12.75 -9.41 13.75
C PRO A 106 12.88 -10.92 13.67
N ASP A 107 12.01 -11.67 14.36
CA ASP A 107 12.02 -13.13 14.32
C ASP A 107 11.63 -13.66 12.93
N GLU A 108 10.86 -12.87 12.18
CA GLU A 108 10.46 -13.21 10.82
C GLU A 108 11.39 -12.58 9.77
N GLY A 109 12.36 -11.76 10.20
CA GLY A 109 13.23 -11.03 9.29
C GLY A 109 12.48 -9.98 8.47
N ASP A 110 11.34 -9.50 8.96
CA ASP A 110 10.40 -8.66 8.23
C ASP A 110 10.02 -7.41 9.02
N ASN A 111 10.99 -6.54 9.21
CA ASN A 111 10.74 -5.22 9.80
C ASN A 111 10.52 -4.23 8.67
N TYR A 112 9.53 -3.35 8.82
CA TYR A 112 9.25 -2.39 7.75
C TYR A 112 8.61 -1.10 8.26
N PHE A 113 8.84 -0.03 7.48
CA PHE A 113 8.08 1.20 7.57
C PHE A 113 6.99 1.18 6.49
N VAL A 114 5.88 1.84 6.78
CA VAL A 114 4.82 2.06 5.80
C VAL A 114 4.55 3.55 5.70
N ASP A 115 4.75 4.11 4.52
CA ASP A 115 4.34 5.48 4.21
C ASP A 115 2.92 5.44 3.64
N VAL A 116 2.00 6.18 4.26
CA VAL A 116 0.59 6.20 3.89
C VAL A 116 0.26 7.51 3.19
N TYR A 117 -0.35 7.39 2.00
CA TYR A 117 -0.73 8.50 1.13
C TYR A 117 -2.22 8.53 0.90
N ARG A 118 -2.76 9.73 0.66
CA ARG A 118 -4.13 9.93 0.19
C ARG A 118 -4.13 10.93 -0.95
N PHE A 119 -4.69 10.52 -2.09
CA PHE A 119 -4.83 11.36 -3.27
C PHE A 119 -6.31 11.61 -3.54
N GLU A 120 -6.65 12.87 -3.77
CA GLU A 120 -8.00 13.25 -4.19
C GLU A 120 -8.02 13.25 -5.72
N LEU A 121 -8.85 12.39 -6.31
CA LEU A 121 -8.92 12.25 -7.77
C LEU A 121 -10.37 12.00 -8.19
N ASP A 122 -10.87 12.84 -9.08
CA ASP A 122 -12.19 12.66 -9.68
C ASP A 122 -12.04 11.80 -10.94
N PHE A 123 -12.03 10.49 -10.75
CA PHE A 123 -11.90 9.53 -11.84
C PHE A 123 -13.24 8.86 -12.16
N LYS A 124 -13.37 8.36 -13.38
CA LYS A 124 -14.51 7.55 -13.81
C LYS A 124 -14.18 6.07 -13.64
N GLU A 125 -15.19 5.25 -13.36
CA GLU A 125 -14.99 3.80 -13.27
C GLU A 125 -14.42 3.21 -14.56
N SER A 126 -14.75 3.82 -15.71
CA SER A 126 -14.18 3.41 -17.00
C SER A 126 -12.68 3.66 -17.13
N ASP A 127 -12.10 4.48 -16.25
CA ASP A 127 -10.64 4.72 -16.22
C ASP A 127 -9.88 3.58 -15.52
N LEU A 128 -10.59 2.72 -14.79
CA LEU A 128 -9.97 1.63 -14.04
C LEU A 128 -9.52 0.49 -14.97
N LYS A 129 -8.28 0.03 -14.74
CA LYS A 129 -7.70 -1.13 -15.41
C LYS A 129 -7.02 -1.97 -14.35
N LEU A 130 -7.76 -2.91 -13.77
CA LEU A 130 -7.25 -3.71 -12.66
C LEU A 130 -6.20 -4.71 -13.14
N GLN A 131 -5.18 -4.92 -12.32
CA GLN A 131 -4.16 -5.92 -12.54
C GLN A 131 -4.72 -7.29 -12.14
N LYS A 132 -5.13 -8.08 -13.14
CA LYS A 132 -5.86 -9.35 -12.94
C LYS A 132 -5.13 -10.38 -12.09
N GLU A 133 -3.79 -10.35 -12.11
CA GLU A 133 -2.95 -11.24 -11.32
C GLU A 133 -2.98 -10.91 -9.82
N GLU A 134 -3.38 -9.68 -9.47
CA GLU A 134 -3.37 -9.18 -8.10
C GLU A 134 -4.77 -8.96 -7.54
N THR A 135 -5.71 -8.49 -8.36
CA THR A 135 -7.04 -8.10 -7.92
C THR A 135 -8.14 -8.80 -8.70
N MET A 136 -9.20 -9.18 -8.00
CA MET A 136 -10.38 -9.83 -8.60
C MET A 136 -11.61 -8.93 -8.63
N GLY A 137 -11.48 -7.66 -8.23
CA GLY A 137 -12.59 -6.72 -8.25
C GLY A 137 -12.26 -5.44 -7.48
N TYR A 138 -13.20 -4.48 -7.54
CA TYR A 138 -13.07 -3.23 -6.83
C TYR A 138 -14.41 -2.78 -6.27
N ARG A 139 -14.36 -1.85 -5.31
CA ARG A 139 -15.52 -1.09 -4.83
C ARG A 139 -15.12 0.36 -4.66
N LEU A 140 -16.09 1.23 -4.86
CA LEU A 140 -16.02 2.62 -4.41
C LEU A 140 -16.78 2.67 -3.09
N ALA A 141 -16.04 2.55 -2.00
CA ALA A 141 -16.61 2.32 -0.66
C ALA A 141 -16.62 3.58 0.17
N THR A 142 -17.71 3.78 0.93
CA THR A 142 -17.77 4.81 1.97
C THR A 142 -16.94 4.36 3.17
N LEU A 143 -16.63 5.29 4.07
CA LEU A 143 -15.95 4.94 5.31
C LEU A 143 -16.75 3.92 6.13
N ASP A 144 -18.07 4.06 6.20
CA ASP A 144 -18.90 3.10 6.93
C ASP A 144 -18.81 1.69 6.33
N GLU A 145 -18.77 1.58 5.01
CA GLU A 145 -18.60 0.30 4.34
C GLU A 145 -17.23 -0.31 4.62
N ILE A 146 -16.17 0.51 4.66
CA ILE A 146 -14.81 0.04 5.02
C ILE A 146 -14.80 -0.45 6.47
N LYS A 147 -15.43 0.28 7.39
CA LYS A 147 -15.56 -0.14 8.80
C LYS A 147 -16.27 -1.48 8.93
N GLU A 148 -17.30 -1.70 8.13
CA GLU A 148 -18.02 -2.98 8.13
C GLU A 148 -17.13 -4.11 7.64
N LEU A 149 -16.34 -3.90 6.60
CA LEU A 149 -15.39 -4.91 6.12
C LEU A 149 -14.34 -5.22 7.19
N ASP A 150 -13.90 -4.22 7.94
CA ASP A 150 -12.97 -4.43 9.06
C ASP A 150 -13.61 -5.27 10.17
N LYS A 151 -14.87 -5.00 10.52
CA LYS A 151 -15.61 -5.81 11.49
C LYS A 151 -15.71 -7.27 11.05
N GLN A 152 -15.86 -7.52 9.77
CA GLN A 152 -15.89 -8.87 9.21
C GLN A 152 -14.51 -9.52 9.18
N GLY A 153 -13.46 -8.77 9.51
CA GLY A 153 -12.08 -9.27 9.49
C GLY A 153 -11.51 -9.49 8.10
N ILE A 154 -11.97 -8.73 7.11
CA ILE A 154 -11.56 -8.88 5.71
C ILE A 154 -11.08 -7.57 5.06
N PHE A 155 -10.66 -6.59 5.87
CA PHE A 155 -10.01 -5.37 5.37
C PHE A 155 -8.61 -5.25 5.94
N LEU A 156 -7.61 -5.17 5.07
CA LEU A 156 -6.21 -5.18 5.48
C LEU A 156 -5.77 -3.86 6.10
N HIS A 157 -5.08 -3.94 7.24
CA HIS A 157 -4.36 -2.84 7.89
C HIS A 157 -5.26 -1.71 8.43
N TYR A 158 -6.57 -1.91 8.55
CA TYR A 158 -7.48 -0.82 8.91
C TYR A 158 -7.06 -0.09 10.19
N SER A 159 -6.74 -0.82 11.25
CA SER A 159 -6.36 -0.21 12.53
C SER A 159 -5.11 0.67 12.43
N SER A 160 -4.21 0.36 11.51
CA SER A 160 -2.98 1.11 11.28
C SER A 160 -3.19 2.33 10.40
N ILE A 161 -4.17 2.30 9.49
CA ILE A 161 -4.34 3.34 8.46
C ILE A 161 -5.64 4.14 8.59
N LYS A 162 -6.49 3.83 9.56
CA LYS A 162 -7.85 4.41 9.65
C LYS A 162 -7.90 5.94 9.54
N LYS A 163 -6.88 6.64 10.02
CA LYS A 163 -6.83 8.09 9.95
C LYS A 163 -6.78 8.63 8.52
N VAL A 164 -6.33 7.84 7.57
CA VAL A 164 -6.23 8.26 6.16
C VAL A 164 -7.62 8.46 5.55
N PHE A 165 -8.65 7.82 6.10
CA PHE A 165 -10.03 7.93 5.62
C PHE A 165 -10.81 9.08 6.27
N GLU A 166 -10.24 9.73 7.26
CA GLU A 166 -10.87 10.82 8.01
C GLU A 166 -10.65 12.19 7.37
#